data_e63931afa805b363e192364ddcc16960
#
_entry.id   e63931afa805b363e192364ddcc16960
#
_cell.length_a   1.000
_cell.length_b   1.000
_cell.length_c   1.000
_cell.angle_alpha   90.00
_cell.angle_beta   90.00
_cell.angle_gamma   90.00
#
_symmetry.space_group_name_H-M   'P 1'
#
loop_
_entity.id
_entity.type
_entity.pdbx_description
1 polymer ?
#
loop_
_entity_poly.entity_id
_entity_poly.type
_entity_poly.pdbx_seq_one_letter_code
_entity_poly.pdbx_strand_id
1 'polypeptide(L)'
;FDVKLYAYDTENGIQKWAFDVTANMNELNPGGGASMVYASPAVGPNGDVYIVVRDLKPATTEHPRALFLFAIGSNGSRKWAYKAADSNLYAVTPAIDASGNIYFGHRGKKLIVLSPAGDVVKEIALDVEVLSGMSLSKDGTVYFGSSKNTGYFGYDFATGTQKFVYQKDLGGTALKGNSYTVGTDGTIYTVAELTSGGAIIALNPDGTEKWVYKTPGAIVNGGVVIGTDGTLYANGGNTVAGEASAGVFALNSDGSLKWHYATTEDVSNCVPIIDNRGYIHIISDKAIYYIVKQDGSLLASAELGVKCTSSPVM
;
A
#
# COMPACT_ATOMS: atom_id res chain seq x y z
N PHE A 1 2.54 18.63 14.22
CA PHE A 1 3.35 17.93 13.22
C PHE A 1 2.98 18.47 11.86
N ASP A 2 3.95 18.99 11.10
CA ASP A 2 3.76 19.40 9.70
C ASP A 2 3.95 18.18 8.81
N VAL A 3 2.88 17.72 8.17
CA VAL A 3 2.93 16.62 7.21
C VAL A 3 3.12 17.21 5.83
N LYS A 4 4.17 16.79 5.15
CA LYS A 4 4.50 17.21 3.78
C LYS A 4 4.76 16.02 2.89
N LEU A 5 4.35 16.12 1.64
CA LEU A 5 4.73 15.23 0.56
C LEU A 5 5.85 15.89 -0.24
N TYR A 6 6.90 15.16 -0.53
CA TYR A 6 8.05 15.65 -1.28
C TYR A 6 8.22 14.89 -2.59
N ALA A 7 8.61 15.59 -3.63
CA ALA A 7 9.10 14.99 -4.86
C ALA A 7 10.57 15.35 -5.07
N TYR A 8 11.34 14.35 -5.43
CA TYR A 8 12.76 14.50 -5.73
C TYR A 8 13.06 14.05 -7.16
N ASP A 9 14.06 14.64 -7.74
CA ASP A 9 14.61 14.19 -9.01
C ASP A 9 15.37 12.88 -8.80
N THR A 10 15.08 11.86 -9.60
CA THR A 10 15.67 10.53 -9.45
C THR A 10 17.13 10.45 -9.91
N GLU A 11 17.60 11.39 -10.73
CA GLU A 11 18.96 11.38 -11.27
C GLU A 11 19.96 12.06 -10.32
N ASN A 12 19.54 13.12 -9.66
CA ASN A 12 20.43 13.96 -8.86
C ASN A 12 19.98 14.15 -7.40
N GLY A 13 18.80 13.66 -7.01
CA GLY A 13 18.28 13.76 -5.65
C GLY A 13 17.83 15.18 -5.26
N ILE A 14 17.72 16.12 -6.20
CA ILE A 14 17.28 17.48 -5.91
C ILE A 14 15.77 17.50 -5.71
N GLN A 15 15.32 18.20 -4.64
CA GLN A 15 13.89 18.38 -4.38
C GLN A 15 13.26 19.20 -5.50
N LYS A 16 12.25 18.62 -6.17
CA LYS A 16 11.45 19.30 -7.20
C LYS A 16 10.39 20.19 -6.58
N TRP A 17 9.66 19.65 -5.57
CA TRP A 17 8.62 20.39 -4.87
C TRP A 17 8.32 19.76 -3.50
N ALA A 18 7.60 20.50 -2.67
CA ALA A 18 7.00 20.03 -1.44
C ALA A 18 5.54 20.50 -1.37
N PHE A 19 4.62 19.59 -1.06
CA PHE A 19 3.21 19.87 -0.85
C PHE A 19 2.90 19.83 0.65
N ASP A 20 2.41 20.94 1.19
CA ASP A 20 2.03 21.04 2.60
C ASP A 20 0.62 20.49 2.81
N VAL A 21 0.55 19.24 3.26
CA VAL A 21 -0.70 18.53 3.52
C VAL A 21 -1.49 19.20 4.65
N THR A 22 -0.79 19.62 5.69
CA THR A 22 -1.42 20.23 6.87
C THR A 22 -2.09 21.57 6.54
N ALA A 23 -1.39 22.43 5.79
CA ALA A 23 -1.95 23.71 5.36
C ALA A 23 -3.18 23.52 4.46
N ASN A 24 -3.10 22.60 3.49
CA ASN A 24 -4.23 22.30 2.60
C ASN A 24 -5.43 21.68 3.32
N MET A 25 -5.21 20.84 4.32
CA MET A 25 -6.30 20.33 5.17
C MET A 25 -6.96 21.42 5.98
N ASN A 26 -6.18 22.31 6.62
CA ASN A 26 -6.70 23.40 7.43
C ASN A 26 -7.54 24.38 6.60
N GLU A 27 -7.19 24.61 5.34
CA GLU A 27 -7.99 25.42 4.42
C GLU A 27 -9.37 24.78 4.16
N LEU A 28 -9.42 23.46 3.93
CA LEU A 28 -10.65 22.74 3.57
C LEU A 28 -11.50 22.31 4.79
N ASN A 29 -10.90 22.24 5.96
CA ASN A 29 -11.52 21.82 7.21
C ASN A 29 -11.00 22.67 8.36
N PRO A 30 -11.39 23.98 8.45
CA PRO A 30 -10.90 24.92 9.46
C PRO A 30 -11.07 24.36 10.87
N GLY A 31 -10.04 24.51 11.69
CA GLY A 31 -10.02 23.89 13.02
C GLY A 31 -9.58 22.42 13.00
N GLY A 32 -9.30 21.85 11.85
CA GLY A 32 -8.66 20.55 11.67
C GLY A 32 -7.32 20.44 12.39
N GLY A 33 -6.97 19.24 12.82
CA GLY A 33 -5.74 18.96 13.54
C GLY A 33 -4.67 18.37 12.67
N ALA A 34 -3.67 17.81 13.33
CA ALA A 34 -2.59 17.10 12.66
C ALA A 34 -3.16 16.09 11.66
N SER A 35 -2.73 16.19 10.43
CA SER A 35 -3.01 15.23 9.40
C SER A 35 -2.10 14.01 9.58
N MET A 36 -2.56 12.85 9.18
CA MET A 36 -1.76 11.65 9.14
C MET A 36 -1.97 10.93 7.81
N VAL A 37 -0.87 10.71 7.12
CA VAL A 37 -0.84 9.91 5.88
C VAL A 37 -0.35 8.53 6.26
N TYR A 38 -1.25 7.55 6.29
CA TYR A 38 -0.89 6.14 6.50
C TYR A 38 -0.76 5.37 5.20
N ALA A 39 -1.16 6.00 4.09
CA ALA A 39 -1.20 5.39 2.78
C ALA A 39 -0.01 5.87 1.95
N SER A 40 0.50 5.01 1.08
CA SER A 40 1.47 5.41 0.07
C SER A 40 0.80 6.31 -0.97
N PRO A 41 1.52 7.28 -1.54
CA PRO A 41 1.04 8.01 -2.71
C PRO A 41 0.84 7.06 -3.90
N ALA A 42 -0.11 7.38 -4.77
CA ALA A 42 -0.25 6.74 -6.07
C ALA A 42 -0.04 7.77 -7.18
N VAL A 43 0.57 7.34 -8.28
CA VAL A 43 0.85 8.21 -9.43
C VAL A 43 -0.03 7.80 -10.60
N GLY A 44 -0.78 8.74 -11.15
CA GLY A 44 -1.63 8.51 -12.30
C GLY A 44 -0.86 8.55 -13.64
N PRO A 45 -1.49 8.10 -14.73
CA PRO A 45 -0.87 8.05 -16.05
C PRO A 45 -0.48 9.43 -16.60
N ASN A 46 -1.07 10.49 -16.08
CA ASN A 46 -0.76 11.89 -16.42
C ASN A 46 0.32 12.54 -15.53
N GLY A 47 0.93 11.77 -14.61
CA GLY A 47 1.93 12.24 -13.66
C GLY A 47 1.37 12.96 -12.44
N ASP A 48 0.05 13.01 -12.27
CA ASP A 48 -0.57 13.54 -11.03
C ASP A 48 -0.38 12.56 -9.88
N VAL A 49 -0.17 13.09 -8.69
CA VAL A 49 0.03 12.32 -7.47
C VAL A 49 -1.22 12.38 -6.61
N TYR A 50 -1.68 11.23 -6.14
CA TYR A 50 -2.86 11.10 -5.30
C TYR A 50 -2.48 10.60 -3.93
N ILE A 51 -2.95 11.29 -2.89
CA ILE A 51 -2.74 10.90 -1.48
C ILE A 51 -4.06 10.90 -0.73
N VAL A 52 -4.22 9.91 0.15
CA VAL A 52 -5.36 9.85 1.08
C VAL A 52 -4.89 10.26 2.46
N VAL A 53 -5.57 11.22 3.04
CA VAL A 53 -5.19 11.87 4.29
C VAL A 53 -6.34 11.86 5.27
N ARG A 54 -6.07 11.51 6.52
CA ARG A 54 -7.05 11.48 7.60
C ARG A 54 -6.86 12.66 8.54
N ASP A 55 -7.97 13.29 8.90
CA ASP A 55 -8.01 14.22 10.01
C ASP A 55 -7.97 13.47 11.36
N LEU A 56 -6.99 13.80 12.19
CA LEU A 56 -6.77 13.15 13.49
C LEU A 56 -7.43 13.85 14.67
N LYS A 57 -7.97 15.07 14.49
CA LYS A 57 -8.66 15.73 15.59
C LYS A 57 -9.85 14.92 16.07
N PRO A 58 -10.14 14.96 17.38
CA PRO A 58 -11.38 14.43 17.90
C PRO A 58 -12.58 15.05 17.18
N ALA A 59 -13.52 14.21 16.76
CA ALA A 59 -14.74 14.72 16.15
C ALA A 59 -15.54 15.56 17.16
N THR A 60 -15.96 16.73 16.74
CA THR A 60 -16.95 17.57 17.42
C THR A 60 -18.11 17.84 16.48
N THR A 61 -19.21 18.40 16.98
CA THR A 61 -20.35 18.79 16.14
C THR A 61 -19.95 19.82 15.08
N GLU A 62 -19.02 20.72 15.44
CA GLU A 62 -18.51 21.77 14.56
C GLU A 62 -17.37 21.30 13.65
N HIS A 63 -16.72 20.18 14.02
CA HIS A 63 -15.58 19.64 13.33
C HIS A 63 -15.72 18.12 13.18
N PRO A 64 -16.52 17.62 12.23
CA PRO A 64 -16.59 16.20 11.95
C PRO A 64 -15.27 15.69 11.36
N ARG A 65 -14.83 14.51 11.79
CA ARG A 65 -13.68 13.85 11.18
C ARG A 65 -13.92 13.69 9.69
N ALA A 66 -12.89 13.88 8.90
CA ALA A 66 -12.95 13.74 7.46
C ALA A 66 -11.75 12.95 6.92
N LEU A 67 -11.98 12.30 5.79
CA LEU A 67 -10.95 11.75 4.93
C LEU A 67 -10.86 12.64 3.69
N PHE A 68 -9.64 13.01 3.33
CA PHE A 68 -9.39 13.76 2.11
C PHE A 68 -8.60 12.90 1.13
N LEU A 69 -8.98 12.95 -0.12
CA LEU A 69 -8.14 12.54 -1.23
C LEU A 69 -7.70 13.82 -1.96
N PHE A 70 -6.40 14.05 -2.00
CA PHE A 70 -5.80 15.16 -2.75
C PHE A 70 -5.27 14.68 -4.08
N ALA A 71 -5.55 15.42 -5.15
CA ALA A 71 -4.85 15.34 -6.41
C ALA A 71 -3.84 16.49 -6.50
N ILE A 72 -2.60 16.14 -6.72
CA ILE A 72 -1.46 17.05 -6.76
C ILE A 72 -0.82 16.93 -8.13
N GLY A 73 -0.72 18.04 -8.85
CA GLY A 73 -0.10 18.06 -10.15
C GLY A 73 1.41 17.78 -10.08
N SER A 74 2.00 17.42 -11.21
CA SER A 74 3.43 17.16 -11.36
C SER A 74 4.34 18.32 -10.92
N ASN A 75 3.78 19.52 -10.80
CA ASN A 75 4.44 20.74 -10.31
C ASN A 75 4.29 20.92 -8.78
N GLY A 76 3.64 20.02 -8.07
CA GLY A 76 3.40 20.08 -6.61
C GLY A 76 2.22 20.95 -6.17
N SER A 77 1.40 21.48 -7.10
CA SER A 77 0.20 22.25 -6.74
C SER A 77 -1.02 21.36 -6.60
N ARG A 78 -1.93 21.69 -5.64
CA ARG A 78 -3.22 21.01 -5.54
C ARG A 78 -4.07 21.30 -6.77
N LYS A 79 -4.53 20.26 -7.44
CA LYS A 79 -5.52 20.35 -8.53
C LYS A 79 -6.93 20.39 -7.97
N TRP A 80 -7.24 19.44 -7.09
CA TRP A 80 -8.51 19.34 -6.40
C TRP A 80 -8.37 18.52 -5.10
N ALA A 81 -9.41 18.52 -4.30
CA ALA A 81 -9.54 17.67 -3.14
C ALA A 81 -10.96 17.12 -3.04
N TYR A 82 -11.08 15.84 -2.75
CA TYR A 82 -12.35 15.19 -2.42
C TYR A 82 -12.42 14.99 -0.91
N LYS A 83 -13.55 15.36 -0.29
CA LYS A 83 -13.80 15.17 1.15
C LYS A 83 -14.86 14.08 1.34
N ALA A 84 -14.48 12.96 1.92
CA ALA A 84 -15.41 11.94 2.37
C ALA A 84 -15.85 12.27 3.81
N ALA A 85 -17.16 12.44 4.00
CA ALA A 85 -17.73 12.65 5.33
C ALA A 85 -17.96 11.29 5.99
N ASP A 86 -17.13 10.94 6.98
CA ASP A 86 -17.40 9.81 7.88
C ASP A 86 -16.50 9.90 9.12
N SER A 87 -17.00 9.41 10.25
CA SER A 87 -16.36 9.55 11.56
C SER A 87 -15.28 8.52 11.89
N ASN A 88 -15.11 7.48 11.07
CA ASN A 88 -14.24 6.33 11.41
C ASN A 88 -13.35 5.89 10.24
N LEU A 89 -12.52 6.81 9.74
CA LEU A 89 -11.81 6.63 8.50
C LEU A 89 -10.37 6.14 8.71
N TYR A 90 -9.96 5.14 7.93
CA TYR A 90 -8.56 4.78 7.69
C TYR A 90 -8.19 5.22 6.28
N ALA A 91 -7.02 5.83 6.15
CA ALA A 91 -6.45 6.14 4.86
C ALA A 91 -5.89 4.85 4.24
N VAL A 92 -6.29 4.54 3.02
CA VAL A 92 -5.78 3.42 2.23
C VAL A 92 -5.13 3.95 0.96
N THR A 93 -4.11 3.26 0.47
CA THR A 93 -3.48 3.61 -0.81
C THR A 93 -4.52 3.46 -1.93
N PRO A 94 -4.79 4.52 -2.72
CA PRO A 94 -5.73 4.42 -3.83
C PRO A 94 -5.13 3.60 -4.97
N ALA A 95 -5.99 2.93 -5.74
CA ALA A 95 -5.63 2.35 -7.03
C ALA A 95 -6.07 3.27 -8.17
N ILE A 96 -5.35 3.24 -9.28
CA ILE A 96 -5.63 4.09 -10.44
C ILE A 96 -5.68 3.21 -11.68
N ASP A 97 -6.73 3.37 -12.48
CA ASP A 97 -6.85 2.65 -13.75
C ASP A 97 -6.12 3.37 -14.90
N ALA A 98 -6.07 2.72 -16.06
CA ALA A 98 -5.41 3.26 -17.25
C ALA A 98 -6.08 4.54 -17.78
N SER A 99 -7.34 4.79 -17.45
CA SER A 99 -8.09 6.01 -17.79
C SER A 99 -7.85 7.14 -16.80
N GLY A 100 -7.13 6.85 -15.71
CA GLY A 100 -6.83 7.78 -14.62
C GLY A 100 -7.94 7.89 -13.58
N ASN A 101 -8.94 7.00 -13.57
CA ASN A 101 -9.92 6.96 -12.50
C ASN A 101 -9.28 6.46 -11.21
N ILE A 102 -9.65 7.08 -10.10
CA ILE A 102 -9.07 6.84 -8.79
C ILE A 102 -10.05 6.05 -7.93
N TYR A 103 -9.63 4.87 -7.50
CA TYR A 103 -10.40 3.95 -6.68
C TYR A 103 -9.88 3.99 -5.26
N PHE A 104 -10.74 4.26 -4.30
CA PHE A 104 -10.39 4.16 -2.89
C PHE A 104 -11.58 3.70 -2.05
N GLY A 105 -11.28 2.99 -0.99
CA GLY A 105 -12.26 2.54 -0.03
C GLY A 105 -11.99 3.12 1.35
N HIS A 106 -12.94 2.95 2.26
CA HIS A 106 -12.78 3.36 3.64
C HIS A 106 -13.63 2.51 4.60
N ARG A 107 -13.41 2.69 5.91
CA ARG A 107 -14.12 1.96 6.97
C ARG A 107 -15.63 2.16 6.96
N GLY A 108 -16.14 3.21 6.35
CA GLY A 108 -17.57 3.45 6.18
C GLY A 108 -18.25 2.47 5.21
N LYS A 109 -17.59 1.36 4.86
CA LYS A 109 -18.11 0.32 4.00
C LYS A 109 -18.51 0.84 2.62
N LYS A 110 -17.64 1.66 2.04
CA LYS A 110 -17.82 2.21 0.71
C LYS A 110 -16.56 2.04 -0.13
N LEU A 111 -16.78 1.77 -1.40
CA LEU A 111 -15.82 1.92 -2.47
C LEU A 111 -16.25 3.11 -3.32
N ILE A 112 -15.33 4.05 -3.51
CA ILE A 112 -15.57 5.29 -4.24
C ILE A 112 -14.65 5.34 -5.45
N VAL A 113 -15.18 5.77 -6.58
CA VAL A 113 -14.37 6.04 -7.76
C VAL A 113 -14.57 7.48 -8.19
N LEU A 114 -13.45 8.17 -8.35
CA LEU A 114 -13.41 9.53 -8.87
C LEU A 114 -12.81 9.54 -10.27
N SER A 115 -13.27 10.46 -11.09
CA SER A 115 -12.64 10.80 -12.36
C SER A 115 -11.29 11.50 -12.12
N PRO A 116 -10.43 11.63 -13.16
CA PRO A 116 -9.22 12.45 -13.07
C PRO A 116 -9.49 13.93 -12.72
N ALA A 117 -10.72 14.41 -12.95
CA ALA A 117 -11.16 15.77 -12.59
C ALA A 117 -11.63 15.89 -11.13
N GLY A 118 -11.77 14.77 -10.41
CA GLY A 118 -12.25 14.74 -9.02
C GLY A 118 -13.75 14.55 -8.85
N ASP A 119 -14.48 14.32 -9.94
CA ASP A 119 -15.92 14.05 -9.89
C ASP A 119 -16.19 12.61 -9.48
N VAL A 120 -17.24 12.40 -8.68
CA VAL A 120 -17.67 11.05 -8.30
C VAL A 120 -18.27 10.34 -9.50
N VAL A 121 -17.56 9.31 -9.98
CA VAL A 121 -18.04 8.44 -11.06
C VAL A 121 -19.00 7.39 -10.51
N LYS A 122 -18.63 6.80 -9.36
CA LYS A 122 -19.43 5.74 -8.75
C LYS A 122 -19.14 5.62 -7.26
N GLU A 123 -20.19 5.31 -6.49
CA GLU A 123 -20.09 4.80 -5.12
C GLU A 123 -20.74 3.42 -5.03
N ILE A 124 -20.07 2.49 -4.36
CA ILE A 124 -20.57 1.15 -4.10
C ILE A 124 -20.65 0.97 -2.59
N ALA A 125 -21.82 0.64 -2.09
CA ALA A 125 -21.97 0.21 -0.70
C ALA A 125 -21.42 -1.22 -0.58
N LEU A 126 -20.57 -1.43 0.43
CA LEU A 126 -19.99 -2.73 0.76
C LEU A 126 -20.61 -3.24 2.06
N ASP A 127 -20.59 -4.53 2.27
CA ASP A 127 -20.94 -5.16 3.55
C ASP A 127 -19.72 -5.21 4.52
N VAL A 128 -18.52 -4.94 4.02
CA VAL A 128 -17.26 -4.98 4.76
C VAL A 128 -16.52 -3.64 4.74
N GLU A 129 -15.69 -3.41 5.76
CA GLU A 129 -14.79 -2.25 5.83
C GLU A 129 -13.58 -2.45 4.91
N VAL A 130 -13.13 -1.42 4.21
CA VAL A 130 -11.86 -1.42 3.46
C VAL A 130 -10.76 -0.91 4.36
N LEU A 131 -9.73 -1.71 4.59
CA LEU A 131 -8.64 -1.42 5.54
C LEU A 131 -7.23 -1.58 4.97
N SER A 132 -7.12 -2.01 3.72
CA SER A 132 -5.85 -2.14 3.01
C SER A 132 -5.79 -1.29 1.76
N GLY A 133 -4.61 -1.11 1.21
CA GLY A 133 -4.43 -0.62 -0.15
C GLY A 133 -5.26 -1.46 -1.13
N MET A 134 -5.59 -0.87 -2.26
CA MET A 134 -6.43 -1.50 -3.27
C MET A 134 -5.61 -1.80 -4.52
N SER A 135 -6.00 -2.85 -5.23
CA SER A 135 -5.45 -3.17 -6.55
C SER A 135 -6.57 -3.47 -7.53
N LEU A 136 -6.26 -3.25 -8.80
CA LEU A 136 -7.18 -3.45 -9.91
C LEU A 136 -6.64 -4.49 -10.86
N SER A 137 -7.50 -5.39 -11.31
CA SER A 137 -7.19 -6.25 -12.46
C SER A 137 -7.72 -5.67 -13.76
N LYS A 138 -7.23 -6.20 -14.88
CA LYS A 138 -7.65 -5.78 -16.22
C LYS A 138 -9.13 -6.04 -16.50
N ASP A 139 -9.76 -7.00 -15.80
CA ASP A 139 -11.18 -7.35 -15.93
C ASP A 139 -12.10 -6.46 -15.07
N GLY A 140 -11.55 -5.42 -14.41
CA GLY A 140 -12.31 -4.52 -13.56
C GLY A 140 -12.59 -5.05 -12.15
N THR A 141 -11.90 -6.11 -11.72
CA THR A 141 -12.00 -6.58 -10.33
C THR A 141 -11.14 -5.71 -9.42
N VAL A 142 -11.73 -5.26 -8.31
CA VAL A 142 -11.06 -4.51 -7.24
C VAL A 142 -10.75 -5.47 -6.09
N TYR A 143 -9.49 -5.49 -5.66
CA TYR A 143 -9.02 -6.32 -4.54
C TYR A 143 -8.69 -5.46 -3.34
N PHE A 144 -9.09 -5.89 -2.14
CA PHE A 144 -8.77 -5.23 -0.87
C PHE A 144 -8.91 -6.19 0.31
N GLY A 145 -8.35 -5.80 1.47
CA GLY A 145 -8.47 -6.53 2.73
C GLY A 145 -9.34 -5.84 3.76
N SER A 146 -9.93 -6.64 4.64
CA SER A 146 -10.68 -6.17 5.79
C SER A 146 -10.23 -6.91 7.05
N SER A 147 -9.84 -6.18 8.10
CA SER A 147 -9.37 -6.78 9.34
C SER A 147 -10.49 -7.26 10.26
N LYS A 148 -11.67 -6.65 10.20
CA LYS A 148 -12.80 -7.07 11.02
C LYS A 148 -13.42 -8.38 10.58
N ASN A 149 -13.39 -8.63 9.28
CA ASN A 149 -13.94 -9.85 8.68
C ASN A 149 -12.83 -10.80 8.22
N THR A 150 -11.58 -10.54 8.64
CA THR A 150 -10.40 -11.38 8.41
C THR A 150 -10.40 -12.04 7.04
N GLY A 151 -10.30 -11.24 5.97
CA GLY A 151 -10.36 -11.80 4.62
C GLY A 151 -9.81 -10.86 3.56
N TYR A 152 -9.53 -11.46 2.42
CA TYR A 152 -9.20 -10.77 1.17
C TYR A 152 -10.39 -10.88 0.23
N PHE A 153 -10.79 -9.75 -0.33
CA PHE A 153 -12.02 -9.61 -1.09
C PHE A 153 -11.71 -9.22 -2.53
N GLY A 154 -12.45 -9.81 -3.46
CA GLY A 154 -12.53 -9.38 -4.84
C GLY A 154 -13.96 -8.94 -5.16
N TYR A 155 -14.12 -7.73 -5.67
CA TYR A 155 -15.40 -7.17 -6.10
C TYR A 155 -15.35 -6.81 -7.59
N ASP A 156 -16.40 -7.18 -8.31
CA ASP A 156 -16.64 -6.66 -9.64
C ASP A 156 -17.09 -5.21 -9.52
N PHE A 157 -16.29 -4.30 -10.09
CA PHE A 157 -16.58 -2.87 -9.98
C PHE A 157 -17.81 -2.46 -10.81
N ALA A 158 -18.01 -3.08 -11.97
CA ALA A 158 -19.13 -2.71 -12.86
C ALA A 158 -20.49 -3.00 -12.21
N THR A 159 -20.61 -4.15 -11.54
CA THR A 159 -21.84 -4.61 -10.89
C THR A 159 -21.93 -4.27 -9.41
N GLY A 160 -20.79 -4.04 -8.73
CA GLY A 160 -20.72 -3.88 -7.28
C GLY A 160 -20.88 -5.20 -6.51
N THR A 161 -20.76 -6.33 -7.19
CA THR A 161 -20.94 -7.65 -6.58
C THR A 161 -19.62 -8.23 -6.09
N GLN A 162 -19.66 -8.89 -4.92
CA GLN A 162 -18.54 -9.66 -4.42
C GLN A 162 -18.32 -10.89 -5.32
N LYS A 163 -17.13 -11.00 -5.91
CA LYS A 163 -16.71 -12.17 -6.69
C LYS A 163 -16.27 -13.31 -5.79
N PHE A 164 -15.45 -12.98 -4.78
CA PHE A 164 -14.96 -13.95 -3.81
C PHE A 164 -14.58 -13.30 -2.49
N VAL A 165 -14.42 -14.13 -1.48
CA VAL A 165 -13.70 -13.84 -0.23
C VAL A 165 -12.76 -14.99 0.08
N TYR A 166 -11.48 -14.66 0.31
CA TYR A 166 -10.52 -15.61 0.85
C TYR A 166 -10.41 -15.42 2.36
N GLN A 167 -10.83 -16.42 3.12
CA GLN A 167 -10.74 -16.46 4.56
C GLN A 167 -10.13 -17.79 4.95
N LYS A 168 -8.93 -17.76 5.51
CA LYS A 168 -8.24 -18.95 5.99
C LYS A 168 -7.58 -18.66 7.33
N ASP A 169 -7.77 -19.55 8.29
CA ASP A 169 -6.97 -19.53 9.50
C ASP A 169 -5.58 -20.08 9.20
N LEU A 170 -4.61 -19.18 9.13
CA LEU A 170 -3.20 -19.51 8.94
C LEU A 170 -2.43 -19.55 10.26
N GLY A 171 -3.14 -19.48 11.41
CA GLY A 171 -2.54 -19.37 12.75
C GLY A 171 -2.14 -17.94 13.10
N GLY A 172 -2.89 -16.95 12.65
CA GLY A 172 -2.59 -15.52 12.81
C GLY A 172 -3.72 -14.70 13.42
N THR A 173 -3.38 -13.48 13.82
CA THR A 173 -4.32 -12.55 14.45
C THR A 173 -5.17 -11.78 13.46
N ALA A 174 -4.75 -11.66 12.21
CA ALA A 174 -5.53 -11.08 11.12
C ALA A 174 -4.83 -11.27 9.76
N LEU A 175 -5.59 -11.49 8.70
CA LEU A 175 -5.14 -11.32 7.34
C LEU A 175 -5.06 -9.80 7.05
N LYS A 176 -4.04 -9.15 7.59
CA LYS A 176 -3.77 -7.72 7.39
C LYS A 176 -2.83 -7.54 6.20
N GLY A 177 -3.29 -7.88 5.01
CA GLY A 177 -2.54 -7.51 3.81
C GLY A 177 -2.74 -6.03 3.52
N ASN A 178 -1.65 -5.28 3.40
CA ASN A 178 -1.73 -3.84 3.12
C ASN A 178 -1.66 -3.51 1.63
N SER A 179 -1.24 -4.45 0.81
CA SER A 179 -1.23 -4.29 -0.64
C SER A 179 -1.46 -5.61 -1.36
N TYR A 180 -2.00 -5.50 -2.56
CA TYR A 180 -2.23 -6.60 -3.49
C TYR A 180 -1.49 -6.30 -4.76
N THR A 181 -0.92 -7.34 -5.34
CA THR A 181 -0.29 -7.25 -6.65
C THR A 181 -0.91 -8.32 -7.55
N VAL A 182 -1.32 -7.91 -8.74
CA VAL A 182 -1.94 -8.82 -9.70
C VAL A 182 -0.93 -9.11 -10.80
N GLY A 183 -0.62 -10.37 -10.98
CA GLY A 183 0.24 -10.85 -12.05
C GLY A 183 -0.43 -10.72 -13.43
N THR A 184 0.36 -10.82 -14.48
CA THR A 184 -0.16 -10.78 -15.87
C THR A 184 -1.06 -11.95 -16.21
N ASP A 185 -0.93 -13.07 -15.48
CA ASP A 185 -1.76 -14.27 -15.54
C ASP A 185 -3.04 -14.17 -14.68
N GLY A 186 -3.24 -13.04 -13.98
CA GLY A 186 -4.35 -12.82 -13.07
C GLY A 186 -4.13 -13.38 -11.66
N THR A 187 -3.00 -14.01 -11.37
CA THR A 187 -2.66 -14.46 -10.01
C THR A 187 -2.59 -13.26 -9.07
N ILE A 188 -3.23 -13.36 -7.90
CA ILE A 188 -3.30 -12.31 -6.91
C ILE A 188 -2.31 -12.65 -5.80
N TYR A 189 -1.36 -11.75 -5.54
CA TYR A 189 -0.37 -11.90 -4.47
C TYR A 189 -0.66 -10.93 -3.36
N THR A 190 -0.57 -11.41 -2.12
CA THR A 190 -0.74 -10.61 -0.90
C THR A 190 0.09 -11.20 0.25
N VAL A 191 0.06 -10.55 1.38
CA VAL A 191 0.80 -10.96 2.57
C VAL A 191 -0.11 -11.00 3.79
N ALA A 192 0.25 -11.83 4.77
CA ALA A 192 -0.46 -11.94 6.04
C ALA A 192 0.51 -11.88 7.22
N GLU A 193 0.09 -11.23 8.30
CA GLU A 193 0.74 -11.32 9.61
C GLU A 193 0.25 -12.57 10.35
N LEU A 194 1.16 -13.40 10.81
CA LEU A 194 0.86 -14.58 11.59
C LEU A 194 1.30 -14.38 13.06
N THR A 195 0.82 -15.22 13.96
CA THR A 195 1.22 -15.20 15.38
C THR A 195 2.72 -15.47 15.54
N SER A 196 3.29 -16.28 14.65
CA SER A 196 4.73 -16.59 14.61
C SER A 196 5.26 -16.44 13.19
N GLY A 197 5.53 -15.20 12.77
CA GLY A 197 6.07 -14.94 11.44
C GLY A 197 5.07 -14.23 10.51
N GLY A 198 5.22 -14.48 9.22
CA GLY A 198 4.36 -13.94 8.18
C GLY A 198 4.02 -15.01 7.12
N ALA A 199 3.20 -14.62 6.16
CA ALA A 199 2.94 -15.44 4.99
C ALA A 199 2.88 -14.58 3.72
N ILE A 200 3.39 -15.14 2.64
CA ILE A 200 3.16 -14.66 1.28
C ILE A 200 2.14 -15.60 0.66
N ILE A 201 1.08 -15.06 0.10
CA ILE A 201 -0.09 -15.81 -0.36
C ILE A 201 -0.29 -15.54 -1.83
N ALA A 202 -0.46 -16.57 -2.64
CA ALA A 202 -0.94 -16.48 -4.00
C ALA A 202 -2.34 -17.08 -4.11
N LEU A 203 -3.25 -16.32 -4.74
CA LEU A 203 -4.60 -16.76 -5.05
C LEU A 203 -4.79 -16.81 -6.56
N ASN A 204 -5.62 -17.72 -7.02
CA ASN A 204 -6.14 -17.71 -8.37
C ASN A 204 -7.11 -16.53 -8.58
N PRO A 205 -7.43 -16.13 -9.82
CA PRO A 205 -8.37 -15.04 -10.09
C PRO A 205 -9.77 -15.23 -9.50
N ASP A 206 -10.17 -16.46 -9.21
CA ASP A 206 -11.44 -16.82 -8.57
C ASP A 206 -11.38 -16.77 -7.03
N GLY A 207 -10.23 -16.39 -6.45
CA GLY A 207 -10.01 -16.31 -5.00
C GLY A 207 -9.62 -17.64 -4.33
N THR A 208 -9.51 -18.74 -5.07
CA THR A 208 -9.01 -19.99 -4.52
C THR A 208 -7.49 -19.90 -4.28
N GLU A 209 -7.02 -20.58 -3.23
CA GLU A 209 -5.60 -20.60 -2.88
C GLU A 209 -4.77 -21.30 -3.95
N LYS A 210 -3.72 -20.67 -4.44
CA LYS A 210 -2.72 -21.26 -5.32
C LYS A 210 -1.58 -21.87 -4.51
N TRP A 211 -1.02 -21.08 -3.59
CA TRP A 211 -0.02 -21.50 -2.60
C TRP A 211 0.12 -20.48 -1.46
N VAL A 212 0.74 -20.93 -0.36
CA VAL A 212 1.13 -20.11 0.78
C VAL A 212 2.58 -20.43 1.15
N TYR A 213 3.43 -19.41 1.19
CA TYR A 213 4.79 -19.49 1.73
C TYR A 213 4.85 -18.79 3.09
N LYS A 214 5.22 -19.54 4.15
CA LYS A 214 5.38 -18.99 5.50
C LYS A 214 6.79 -18.47 5.69
N THR A 215 6.91 -17.20 6.12
CA THR A 215 8.17 -16.58 6.48
C THR A 215 8.42 -16.70 7.99
N PRO A 216 9.69 -16.86 8.44
CA PRO A 216 10.01 -16.88 9.86
C PRO A 216 9.77 -15.51 10.53
N GLY A 217 9.96 -14.41 9.78
CA GLY A 217 9.74 -13.05 10.23
C GLY A 217 8.35 -12.51 9.90
N ALA A 218 7.83 -11.60 10.73
CA ALA A 218 6.53 -10.96 10.49
C ALA A 218 6.53 -10.13 9.21
N ILE A 219 5.39 -10.08 8.52
CA ILE A 219 5.12 -9.13 7.44
C ILE A 219 3.94 -8.27 7.89
N VAL A 220 4.23 -7.10 8.46
CA VAL A 220 3.21 -6.29 9.14
C VAL A 220 2.46 -5.38 8.17
N ASN A 221 3.19 -4.58 7.40
CA ASN A 221 2.63 -3.60 6.45
C ASN A 221 3.21 -3.78 5.05
N GLY A 222 3.68 -4.98 4.76
CA GLY A 222 4.33 -5.31 3.50
C GLY A 222 3.37 -5.57 2.35
N GLY A 223 3.97 -5.87 1.23
CA GLY A 223 3.29 -6.30 0.00
C GLY A 223 4.26 -7.09 -0.86
N VAL A 224 3.76 -7.57 -1.98
CA VAL A 224 4.54 -8.30 -2.97
C VAL A 224 4.76 -7.41 -4.19
N VAL A 225 5.97 -7.38 -4.73
CA VAL A 225 6.24 -6.83 -6.06
C VAL A 225 6.74 -7.92 -6.99
N ILE A 226 6.47 -7.78 -8.28
CA ILE A 226 6.80 -8.77 -9.30
C ILE A 226 7.90 -8.22 -10.20
N GLY A 227 9.02 -8.92 -10.28
CA GLY A 227 10.09 -8.62 -11.23
C GLY A 227 9.69 -8.94 -12.66
N THR A 228 10.42 -8.39 -13.62
CA THR A 228 10.19 -8.64 -15.06
C THR A 228 10.40 -10.09 -15.45
N ASP A 229 11.15 -10.85 -14.65
CA ASP A 229 11.38 -12.29 -14.80
C ASP A 229 10.32 -13.15 -14.07
N GLY A 230 9.31 -12.53 -13.47
CA GLY A 230 8.27 -13.19 -12.68
C GLY A 230 8.68 -13.53 -11.24
N THR A 231 9.88 -13.16 -10.81
CA THR A 231 10.30 -13.32 -9.41
C THR A 231 9.47 -12.42 -8.50
N LEU A 232 9.02 -12.98 -7.39
CA LEU A 232 8.20 -12.26 -6.38
C LEU A 232 9.11 -11.82 -5.25
N TYR A 233 8.99 -10.55 -4.84
CA TYR A 233 9.76 -9.99 -3.74
C TYR A 233 8.83 -9.48 -2.65
N ALA A 234 9.12 -9.84 -1.40
CA ALA A 234 8.39 -9.35 -0.22
C ALA A 234 9.36 -9.07 0.93
N ASN A 235 9.07 -8.05 1.72
CA ASN A 235 9.85 -7.72 2.91
C ASN A 235 9.30 -8.45 4.12
N GLY A 236 10.21 -8.91 5.00
CA GLY A 236 9.88 -9.48 6.30
C GLY A 236 10.64 -8.82 7.44
N GLY A 237 10.08 -8.84 8.64
CA GLY A 237 10.69 -8.30 9.85
C GLY A 237 11.13 -9.39 10.83
N ASN A 238 11.81 -8.97 11.89
CA ASN A 238 12.21 -9.84 12.98
C ASN A 238 11.05 -10.05 13.94
N THR A 239 10.65 -11.30 14.16
CA THR A 239 9.68 -11.67 15.20
C THR A 239 10.31 -12.38 16.37
N VAL A 240 11.51 -12.93 16.20
CA VAL A 240 12.25 -13.68 17.24
C VAL A 240 13.58 -12.99 17.48
N ALA A 241 13.81 -12.58 18.72
CA ALA A 241 15.08 -11.97 19.12
C ALA A 241 16.24 -12.96 18.86
N GLY A 242 17.17 -12.55 18.01
CA GLY A 242 18.38 -13.32 17.69
C GLY A 242 18.32 -14.14 16.39
N GLU A 243 17.18 -14.20 15.70
CA GLU A 243 17.10 -14.82 14.37
C GLU A 243 17.13 -13.76 13.26
N ALA A 244 17.99 -13.96 12.26
CA ALA A 244 18.07 -13.11 11.06
C ALA A 244 16.88 -13.40 10.12
N SER A 245 15.66 -13.11 10.58
CA SER A 245 14.42 -13.34 9.84
C SER A 245 13.93 -12.10 9.08
N ALA A 246 14.49 -10.92 9.37
CA ALA A 246 14.23 -9.71 8.61
C ALA A 246 14.96 -9.74 7.27
N GLY A 247 14.38 -9.06 6.28
CA GLY A 247 15.01 -8.89 4.98
C GLY A 247 14.04 -9.02 3.83
N VAL A 248 14.60 -9.31 2.64
CA VAL A 248 13.85 -9.54 1.41
C VAL A 248 13.80 -11.02 1.09
N PHE A 249 12.61 -11.53 0.91
CA PHE A 249 12.36 -12.87 0.37
C PHE A 249 12.09 -12.76 -1.13
N ALA A 250 12.84 -13.51 -1.92
CA ALA A 250 12.57 -13.71 -3.34
C ALA A 250 12.01 -15.11 -3.56
N LEU A 251 10.84 -15.20 -4.19
CA LEU A 251 10.16 -16.44 -4.49
C LEU A 251 10.01 -16.62 -6.01
N ASN A 252 10.02 -17.85 -6.45
CA ASN A 252 9.56 -18.22 -7.78
C ASN A 252 8.02 -18.10 -7.87
N SER A 253 7.46 -18.06 -9.06
CA SER A 253 6.01 -17.96 -9.29
C SER A 253 5.20 -19.15 -8.75
N ASP A 254 5.87 -20.29 -8.49
CA ASP A 254 5.29 -21.49 -7.87
C ASP A 254 5.29 -21.44 -6.33
N GLY A 255 5.82 -20.37 -5.73
CA GLY A 255 5.91 -20.18 -4.27
C GLY A 255 7.17 -20.76 -3.63
N SER A 256 8.07 -21.38 -4.39
CA SER A 256 9.35 -21.88 -3.86
C SER A 256 10.32 -20.71 -3.59
N LEU A 257 11.08 -20.80 -2.48
CA LEU A 257 12.09 -19.80 -2.14
C LEU A 257 13.24 -19.84 -3.17
N LYS A 258 13.52 -18.66 -3.75
CA LYS A 258 14.67 -18.44 -4.64
C LYS A 258 15.90 -18.05 -3.84
N TRP A 259 15.75 -17.03 -2.98
CA TRP A 259 16.76 -16.59 -2.04
C TRP A 259 16.14 -15.68 -0.94
N HIS A 260 16.87 -15.50 0.15
CA HIS A 260 16.56 -14.55 1.22
C HIS A 260 17.80 -13.69 1.48
N TYR A 261 17.67 -12.37 1.33
CA TYR A 261 18.67 -11.42 1.78
C TYR A 261 18.30 -10.94 3.19
N ALA A 262 19.11 -11.36 4.19
CA ALA A 262 18.87 -11.01 5.59
C ALA A 262 19.37 -9.61 5.91
N THR A 263 18.56 -8.83 6.65
CA THR A 263 18.95 -7.56 7.25
C THR A 263 19.03 -7.70 8.77
N THR A 264 19.80 -6.83 9.42
CA THR A 264 19.87 -6.77 10.89
C THR A 264 18.69 -5.99 11.47
N GLU A 265 18.05 -5.12 10.67
CA GLU A 265 16.94 -4.27 11.05
C GLU A 265 15.63 -4.75 10.40
N ASP A 266 14.53 -4.39 11.07
CA ASP A 266 13.18 -4.69 10.58
C ASP A 266 12.87 -3.89 9.31
N VAL A 267 12.41 -4.58 8.27
CA VAL A 267 11.97 -4.00 7.00
C VAL A 267 10.50 -4.32 6.69
N SER A 268 9.74 -4.86 7.66
CA SER A 268 8.38 -5.34 7.48
C SER A 268 7.35 -4.25 7.19
N ASN A 269 7.68 -2.98 7.48
CA ASN A 269 6.75 -1.85 7.35
C ASN A 269 6.74 -1.20 5.96
N CYS A 270 7.52 -1.71 5.01
CA CYS A 270 7.63 -1.16 3.67
C CYS A 270 7.34 -2.23 2.61
N VAL A 271 6.81 -1.82 1.48
CA VAL A 271 6.78 -2.65 0.27
C VAL A 271 8.09 -2.42 -0.48
N PRO A 272 8.81 -3.46 -0.94
CA PRO A 272 9.97 -3.27 -1.77
C PRO A 272 9.58 -2.60 -3.10
N ILE A 273 10.51 -1.92 -3.74
CA ILE A 273 10.35 -1.42 -5.11
C ILE A 273 11.45 -1.98 -6.00
N ILE A 274 11.17 -2.08 -7.29
CA ILE A 274 12.12 -2.59 -8.27
C ILE A 274 12.39 -1.48 -9.29
N ASP A 275 13.68 -1.15 -9.50
CA ASP A 275 14.07 -0.18 -10.52
C ASP A 275 14.12 -0.80 -11.93
N ASN A 276 14.35 0.01 -12.94
CA ASN A 276 14.41 -0.42 -14.34
C ASN A 276 15.60 -1.35 -14.67
N ARG A 277 16.56 -1.49 -13.76
CA ARG A 277 17.69 -2.44 -13.83
C ARG A 277 17.38 -3.75 -13.12
N GLY A 278 16.21 -3.83 -12.46
CA GLY A 278 15.79 -4.97 -11.67
C GLY A 278 16.37 -5.03 -10.27
N TYR A 279 16.95 -3.93 -9.74
CA TYR A 279 17.44 -3.88 -8.37
C TYR A 279 16.27 -3.66 -7.41
N ILE A 280 16.34 -4.31 -6.26
CA ILE A 280 15.33 -4.28 -5.22
C ILE A 280 15.76 -3.25 -4.16
N HIS A 281 14.91 -2.27 -3.93
CA HIS A 281 15.13 -1.19 -2.98
C HIS A 281 14.23 -1.36 -1.76
N ILE A 282 14.83 -1.33 -0.56
CA ILE A 282 14.13 -1.47 0.72
C ILE A 282 14.67 -0.47 1.74
N ILE A 283 13.83 -0.12 2.71
CA ILE A 283 14.19 0.77 3.81
C ILE A 283 13.83 0.09 5.13
N SER A 284 14.77 0.11 6.10
CA SER A 284 14.54 -0.44 7.42
C SER A 284 13.88 0.58 8.37
N ASP A 285 13.39 0.07 9.51
CA ASP A 285 12.85 0.87 10.62
C ASP A 285 13.92 1.78 11.27
N LYS A 286 15.20 1.48 11.07
CA LYS A 286 16.36 2.30 11.49
C LYS A 286 16.82 3.29 10.43
N ALA A 287 16.02 3.49 9.38
CA ALA A 287 16.33 4.38 8.26
C ALA A 287 17.60 3.98 7.46
N ILE A 288 17.88 2.69 7.39
CA ILE A 288 18.91 2.18 6.49
C ILE A 288 18.24 1.79 5.17
N TYR A 289 18.76 2.35 4.09
CA TYR A 289 18.36 2.05 2.74
C TYR A 289 19.29 1.00 2.14
N TYR A 290 18.73 -0.03 1.55
CA TYR A 290 19.47 -1.11 0.89
C TYR A 290 19.06 -1.22 -0.57
N ILE A 291 20.04 -1.54 -1.40
CA ILE A 291 19.85 -1.92 -2.80
C ILE A 291 20.37 -3.35 -2.96
N VAL A 292 19.46 -4.27 -3.25
CA VAL A 292 19.76 -5.70 -3.42
C VAL A 292 19.60 -6.05 -4.90
N LYS A 293 20.55 -6.85 -5.43
CA LYS A 293 20.49 -7.31 -6.82
C LYS A 293 19.52 -8.47 -6.97
N GLN A 294 19.18 -8.81 -8.21
CA GLN A 294 18.30 -9.93 -8.55
C GLN A 294 18.84 -11.32 -8.12
N ASP A 295 20.14 -11.44 -7.91
CA ASP A 295 20.80 -12.65 -7.39
C ASP A 295 20.79 -12.74 -5.87
N GLY A 296 20.23 -11.74 -5.17
CA GLY A 296 20.18 -11.67 -3.71
C GLY A 296 21.41 -11.04 -3.07
N SER A 297 22.42 -10.62 -3.83
CA SER A 297 23.61 -9.95 -3.28
C SER A 297 23.34 -8.45 -3.03
N LEU A 298 23.94 -7.91 -1.96
CA LEU A 298 23.91 -6.48 -1.68
C LEU A 298 24.69 -5.69 -2.74
N LEU A 299 24.08 -4.68 -3.31
CA LEU A 299 24.76 -3.72 -4.16
C LEU A 299 25.30 -2.54 -3.34
N ALA A 300 24.45 -1.95 -2.50
CA ALA A 300 24.79 -0.78 -1.69
C ALA A 300 23.84 -0.66 -0.48
N SER A 301 24.31 0.05 0.55
CA SER A 301 23.46 0.50 1.65
C SER A 301 23.88 1.90 2.10
N ALA A 302 22.93 2.67 2.65
CA ALA A 302 23.15 4.02 3.15
C ALA A 302 22.22 4.34 4.32
N GLU A 303 22.70 5.10 5.29
CA GLU A 303 21.88 5.67 6.36
C GLU A 303 21.17 6.94 5.85
N LEU A 304 19.85 7.03 6.02
CA LEU A 304 19.06 8.18 5.55
C LEU A 304 18.94 9.29 6.60
N GLY A 305 19.32 9.04 7.85
CA GLY A 305 19.26 10.01 8.96
C GLY A 305 17.86 10.38 9.43
N VAL A 306 16.79 9.90 8.75
CA VAL A 306 15.39 10.14 9.10
C VAL A 306 14.60 8.85 8.99
N LYS A 307 13.78 8.58 10.02
CA LYS A 307 12.94 7.37 10.04
C LYS A 307 11.88 7.43 8.93
N CYS A 308 11.85 6.41 8.09
CA CYS A 308 10.80 6.21 7.09
C CYS A 308 9.74 5.24 7.63
N THR A 309 8.47 5.60 7.44
CA THR A 309 7.31 4.77 7.84
C THR A 309 6.37 4.46 6.68
N SER A 310 6.78 4.78 5.45
CA SER A 310 6.03 4.49 4.22
C SER A 310 6.96 3.94 3.14
N SER A 311 6.39 3.19 2.22
CA SER A 311 7.12 2.69 1.06
C SER A 311 7.55 3.84 0.15
N PRO A 312 8.75 3.79 -0.42
CA PRO A 312 9.13 4.70 -1.50
C PRO A 312 8.25 4.43 -2.74
N VAL A 313 8.19 5.38 -3.65
CA VAL A 313 7.51 5.26 -4.95
C VAL A 313 8.46 5.83 -6.01
N MET A 314 8.61 5.14 -7.14
CA MET A 314 9.40 5.59 -8.30
C MET A 314 8.50 5.78 -9.52
#